data_821b0fbe10bbf65ecb09cd6a9b5f5d99
#
_entry.id   821b0fbe10bbf65ecb09cd6a9b5f5d99
#
_cell.length_a   1.000
_cell.length_b   1.000
_cell.length_c   1.000
_cell.angle_alpha   90.00
_cell.angle_beta   90.00
_cell.angle_gamma   90.00
#
_symmetry.space_group_name_H-M   'P 1'
#
loop_
_entity.id
_entity.type
_entity.pdbx_description
1 polymer ?
#
loop_
_entity_poly.entity_id
_entity_poly.type
_entity_poly.pdbx_seq_one_letter_code
_entity_poly.pdbx_strand_id
1 'polypeptide(L)'
;MKIRIIDLLKTTTYNINVSVNGWVRTHRQSKNISFIAINDGSTVHNLQIVAEHEKIKKDFLKLVTTGSAIRVDGMFALSTGNQQHGEIIAQNIVLYGTADPQEYPLQKKEHSLDFLRNIAHLRLRTNIFGAIFRMRHNMAFAIHRYFNERGFFYFNTPIITTSDSEGAGELFEVKTELKDDFFGSPANLTVSGQLEGELGALALGAIYTFSPTFRAENSNTFRHLSEFWMIEPEVAFNDINDNMDLAEDFLKYLIRYALENCESDLAFL
;
A
#
# COMPACT_ATOMS: atom_id res chain seq x y z
N MET A 1 12.27 14.66 -14.01
CA MET A 1 11.50 13.80 -13.08
C MET A 1 11.43 12.40 -13.69
N LYS A 2 11.66 11.34 -12.95
CA LYS A 2 11.55 9.97 -13.48
C LYS A 2 10.07 9.67 -13.71
N ILE A 3 9.72 9.11 -14.87
CA ILE A 3 8.34 8.78 -15.24
C ILE A 3 7.95 7.49 -14.52
N ARG A 4 6.76 7.45 -13.90
CA ARG A 4 6.22 6.23 -13.29
C ARG A 4 5.57 5.35 -14.36
N ILE A 5 5.57 4.05 -14.14
CA ILE A 5 4.94 3.09 -15.05
C ILE A 5 3.45 3.37 -15.22
N ILE A 6 2.74 3.71 -14.16
CA ILE A 6 1.30 4.05 -14.25
C ILE A 6 1.04 5.23 -15.18
N ASP A 7 1.93 6.23 -15.18
CA ASP A 7 1.76 7.43 -16.01
C ASP A 7 2.01 7.10 -17.50
N LEU A 8 3.00 6.24 -17.80
CA LEU A 8 3.24 5.73 -19.15
C LEU A 8 2.10 4.85 -19.67
N LEU A 9 1.54 3.99 -18.84
CA LEU A 9 0.45 3.11 -19.26
C LEU A 9 -0.86 3.87 -19.51
N LYS A 10 -0.99 5.10 -18.98
CA LYS A 10 -2.14 5.99 -19.22
C LYS A 10 -1.93 6.95 -20.39
N THR A 11 -0.69 7.13 -20.85
CA THR A 11 -0.43 8.07 -21.96
C THR A 11 -0.87 7.51 -23.30
N THR A 12 -1.35 8.39 -24.16
CA THR A 12 -1.62 8.12 -25.58
C THR A 12 -0.51 8.66 -26.50
N THR A 13 0.56 9.20 -25.91
CA THR A 13 1.70 9.75 -26.66
C THR A 13 2.77 8.69 -26.81
N TYR A 14 3.05 8.31 -28.03
CA TYR A 14 4.05 7.32 -28.41
C TYR A 14 5.24 7.94 -29.13
N ASN A 15 6.27 7.12 -29.37
CA ASN A 15 7.53 7.53 -30.02
C ASN A 15 8.29 8.62 -29.26
N ILE A 16 8.21 8.59 -27.93
CA ILE A 16 8.93 9.48 -27.03
C ILE A 16 10.05 8.75 -26.32
N ASN A 17 11.16 9.43 -26.11
CA ASN A 17 12.27 8.90 -25.32
C ASN A 17 11.93 9.00 -23.83
N VAL A 18 12.07 7.88 -23.13
CA VAL A 18 11.75 7.75 -21.71
C VAL A 18 12.86 7.07 -20.93
N SER A 19 12.93 7.37 -19.65
CA SER A 19 13.79 6.68 -18.69
C SER A 19 12.93 6.19 -17.53
N VAL A 20 12.88 4.87 -17.32
CA VAL A 20 12.03 4.23 -16.30
C VAL A 20 12.87 3.33 -15.43
N ASN A 21 12.59 3.34 -14.12
CA ASN A 21 13.15 2.37 -13.18
C ASN A 21 12.10 1.34 -12.78
N GLY A 22 12.52 0.13 -12.47
CA GLY A 22 11.62 -0.89 -11.96
C GLY A 22 12.35 -2.16 -11.55
N TRP A 23 11.58 -3.04 -10.93
CA TRP A 23 12.01 -4.39 -10.61
C TRP A 23 11.52 -5.35 -11.69
N VAL A 24 12.40 -6.24 -12.11
CA VAL A 24 12.09 -7.29 -13.08
C VAL A 24 11.11 -8.29 -12.49
N ARG A 25 9.99 -8.47 -13.17
CA ARG A 25 8.94 -9.44 -12.81
C ARG A 25 9.09 -10.74 -13.60
N THR A 26 9.38 -10.61 -14.88
CA THR A 26 9.68 -11.76 -15.75
C THR A 26 10.70 -11.35 -16.79
N HIS A 27 11.52 -12.32 -17.23
CA HIS A 27 12.43 -12.18 -18.35
C HIS A 27 12.29 -13.41 -19.24
N ARG A 28 11.99 -13.22 -20.52
CA ARG A 28 11.94 -14.26 -21.54
C ARG A 28 12.89 -13.92 -22.64
N GLN A 29 13.79 -14.84 -22.95
CA GLN A 29 14.74 -14.69 -24.06
C GLN A 29 14.28 -15.46 -25.28
N SER A 30 14.39 -14.85 -26.44
CA SER A 30 14.25 -15.44 -27.77
C SER A 30 15.62 -15.43 -28.48
N LYS A 31 15.67 -15.80 -29.74
CA LYS A 31 16.92 -15.86 -30.52
C LYS A 31 17.61 -14.48 -30.60
N ASN A 32 16.86 -13.43 -30.91
CA ASN A 32 17.39 -12.10 -31.21
C ASN A 32 16.86 -11.01 -30.25
N ILE A 33 15.88 -11.30 -29.41
CA ILE A 33 15.16 -10.32 -28.58
C ILE A 33 14.91 -10.91 -27.20
N SER A 34 14.99 -10.06 -26.17
CA SER A 34 14.54 -10.36 -24.84
C SER A 34 13.31 -9.51 -24.51
N PHE A 35 12.32 -10.13 -23.90
CA PHE A 35 11.13 -9.48 -23.34
C PHE A 35 11.25 -9.46 -21.83
N ILE A 36 11.32 -8.26 -21.24
CA ILE A 36 11.47 -8.07 -19.81
C ILE A 36 10.24 -7.31 -19.33
N ALA A 37 9.50 -7.87 -18.39
CA ALA A 37 8.41 -7.17 -17.71
C ALA A 37 8.94 -6.54 -16.43
N ILE A 38 8.76 -5.24 -16.26
CA ILE A 38 9.16 -4.49 -15.06
C ILE A 38 7.96 -3.86 -14.37
N ASN A 39 8.09 -3.63 -13.08
CA ASN A 39 7.12 -2.94 -12.27
C ASN A 39 7.83 -2.02 -11.27
N ASP A 40 7.32 -0.80 -11.08
CA ASP A 40 7.86 0.20 -10.14
C ASP A 40 7.01 0.36 -8.87
N GLY A 41 5.96 -0.46 -8.71
CA GLY A 41 5.03 -0.42 -7.59
C GLY A 41 3.86 0.55 -7.76
N SER A 42 3.87 1.41 -8.77
CA SER A 42 2.82 2.42 -8.99
C SER A 42 1.48 1.84 -9.47
N THR A 43 1.48 0.62 -10.01
CA THR A 43 0.30 -0.06 -10.54
C THR A 43 0.44 -1.58 -10.42
N VAL A 44 -0.66 -2.32 -10.52
CA VAL A 44 -0.66 -3.78 -10.61
C VAL A 44 -0.11 -4.29 -11.96
N HIS A 45 -0.18 -3.47 -13.00
CA HIS A 45 0.25 -3.81 -14.34
C HIS A 45 1.76 -3.65 -14.50
N ASN A 46 2.34 -4.51 -15.32
CA ASN A 46 3.76 -4.44 -15.68
C ASN A 46 3.96 -3.69 -16.99
N LEU A 47 5.11 -3.07 -17.15
CA LEU A 47 5.54 -2.47 -18.42
C LEU A 47 6.49 -3.43 -19.14
N GLN A 48 6.21 -3.72 -20.41
CA GLN A 48 7.07 -4.54 -21.23
C GLN A 48 8.24 -3.74 -21.79
N ILE A 49 9.41 -4.34 -21.72
CA ILE A 49 10.64 -3.86 -22.31
C ILE A 49 11.04 -4.85 -23.42
N VAL A 50 11.32 -4.33 -24.60
CA VAL A 50 11.86 -5.08 -25.72
C VAL A 50 13.34 -4.75 -25.86
N ALA A 51 14.21 -5.72 -25.60
CA ALA A 51 15.65 -5.55 -25.68
C ALA A 51 16.21 -6.38 -26.85
N GLU A 52 16.60 -5.70 -27.93
CA GLU A 52 17.24 -6.30 -29.10
C GLU A 52 18.69 -6.67 -28.78
N HIS A 53 19.10 -7.90 -29.06
CA HIS A 53 20.45 -8.41 -28.75
C HIS A 53 21.56 -7.72 -29.56
N GLU A 54 21.21 -7.07 -30.65
CA GLU A 54 22.14 -6.25 -31.44
C GLU A 54 22.55 -4.97 -30.69
N LYS A 55 21.63 -4.40 -29.88
CA LYS A 55 21.86 -3.19 -29.11
C LYS A 55 22.33 -3.47 -27.68
N ILE A 56 21.79 -4.53 -27.08
CA ILE A 56 22.06 -4.88 -25.66
C ILE A 56 22.62 -6.32 -25.64
N LYS A 57 23.89 -6.45 -25.22
CA LYS A 57 24.61 -7.72 -25.20
C LYS A 57 23.86 -8.81 -24.44
N LYS A 58 23.73 -9.98 -25.07
CA LYS A 58 23.02 -11.13 -24.50
C LYS A 58 23.60 -11.57 -23.14
N ASP A 59 24.94 -11.51 -22.98
CA ASP A 59 25.59 -11.89 -21.71
C ASP A 59 25.25 -10.94 -20.57
N PHE A 60 25.10 -9.64 -20.83
CA PHE A 60 24.58 -8.69 -19.85
C PHE A 60 23.12 -9.03 -19.48
N LEU A 61 22.28 -9.36 -20.46
CA LEU A 61 20.89 -9.70 -20.22
C LEU A 61 20.71 -10.95 -19.36
N LYS A 62 21.68 -11.86 -19.31
CA LYS A 62 21.66 -13.02 -18.39
C LYS A 62 21.71 -12.62 -16.91
N LEU A 63 22.27 -11.44 -16.60
CA LEU A 63 22.32 -10.90 -15.24
C LEU A 63 21.00 -10.24 -14.82
N VAL A 64 20.12 -9.95 -15.78
CA VAL A 64 18.80 -9.32 -15.54
C VAL A 64 17.78 -10.41 -15.23
N THR A 65 17.75 -10.84 -13.98
CA THR A 65 16.90 -11.91 -13.47
C THR A 65 15.65 -11.39 -12.78
N THR A 66 14.66 -12.25 -12.52
CA THR A 66 13.49 -11.88 -11.71
C THR A 66 13.92 -11.33 -10.36
N GLY A 67 13.41 -10.16 -9.98
CA GLY A 67 13.78 -9.46 -8.74
C GLY A 67 14.89 -8.42 -8.92
N SER A 68 15.67 -8.46 -10.02
CA SER A 68 16.69 -7.46 -10.32
C SER A 68 16.09 -6.06 -10.41
N ALA A 69 16.85 -5.05 -9.96
CA ALA A 69 16.49 -3.63 -10.08
C ALA A 69 17.22 -3.02 -11.28
N ILE A 70 16.46 -2.44 -12.21
CA ILE A 70 17.02 -1.88 -13.45
C ILE A 70 16.48 -0.49 -13.76
N ARG A 71 17.27 0.28 -14.52
CA ARG A 71 16.81 1.43 -15.29
C ARG A 71 16.83 1.06 -16.77
N VAL A 72 15.79 1.46 -17.46
CA VAL A 72 15.67 1.31 -18.92
C VAL A 72 15.53 2.69 -19.54
N ASP A 73 16.42 3.00 -20.45
CA ASP A 73 16.37 4.17 -21.32
C ASP A 73 15.98 3.69 -22.72
N GLY A 74 14.98 4.28 -23.35
CA GLY A 74 14.51 3.85 -24.65
C GLY A 74 13.31 4.62 -25.16
N MET A 75 12.76 4.16 -26.29
CA MET A 75 11.60 4.76 -26.92
C MET A 75 10.33 4.05 -26.47
N PHE A 76 9.39 4.78 -25.89
CA PHE A 76 8.04 4.27 -25.61
C PHE A 76 7.24 4.24 -26.91
N ALA A 77 6.87 3.07 -27.36
CA ALA A 77 6.19 2.84 -28.62
C ALA A 77 4.85 2.10 -28.41
N LEU A 78 3.96 2.19 -29.39
CA LEU A 78 2.76 1.37 -29.42
C LEU A 78 3.16 -0.11 -29.49
N SER A 79 2.60 -0.94 -28.60
CA SER A 79 2.89 -2.37 -28.63
C SER A 79 2.24 -3.03 -29.83
N THR A 80 2.95 -3.96 -30.44
CA THR A 80 2.41 -4.82 -31.51
C THR A 80 1.62 -6.01 -30.97
N GLY A 81 1.66 -6.23 -29.65
CA GLY A 81 0.96 -7.32 -28.96
C GLY A 81 -0.40 -6.91 -28.42
N ASN A 82 -1.34 -7.87 -28.36
CA ASN A 82 -2.73 -7.61 -27.94
C ASN A 82 -2.92 -7.36 -26.42
N GLN A 83 -1.87 -7.49 -25.61
CA GLN A 83 -1.99 -7.44 -24.14
C GLN A 83 -1.59 -6.11 -23.51
N GLN A 84 -0.97 -5.21 -24.24
CA GLN A 84 -0.48 -3.92 -23.74
C GLN A 84 -0.65 -2.83 -24.78
N HIS A 85 -0.99 -1.62 -24.34
CA HIS A 85 -1.07 -0.46 -25.25
C HIS A 85 0.30 0.08 -25.67
N GLY A 86 1.31 -0.08 -24.81
CA GLY A 86 2.65 0.44 -25.09
C GLY A 86 3.76 -0.40 -24.47
N GLU A 87 4.95 -0.30 -25.06
CA GLU A 87 6.16 -0.98 -24.60
C GLU A 87 7.39 -0.08 -24.81
N ILE A 88 8.48 -0.35 -24.11
CA ILE A 88 9.74 0.39 -24.32
C ILE A 88 10.67 -0.45 -25.20
N ILE A 89 11.04 0.12 -26.34
CA ILE A 89 12.14 -0.39 -27.14
C ILE A 89 13.45 0.10 -26.50
N ALA A 90 14.14 -0.78 -25.81
CA ALA A 90 15.29 -0.42 -25.00
C ALA A 90 16.50 -0.01 -25.89
N GLN A 91 17.08 1.12 -25.56
CA GLN A 91 18.37 1.60 -26.12
C GLN A 91 19.52 1.31 -25.15
N ASN A 92 19.23 1.41 -23.84
CA ASN A 92 20.18 1.14 -22.77
C ASN A 92 19.47 0.53 -21.57
N ILE A 93 20.14 -0.39 -20.87
CA ILE A 93 19.69 -0.94 -19.59
C ILE A 93 20.84 -0.82 -18.59
N VAL A 94 20.54 -0.22 -17.44
CA VAL A 94 21.47 -0.14 -16.31
C VAL A 94 20.97 -1.07 -15.22
N LEU A 95 21.82 -1.97 -14.78
CA LEU A 95 21.55 -2.89 -13.67
C LEU A 95 21.97 -2.23 -12.36
N TYR A 96 21.02 -1.92 -11.49
CA TYR A 96 21.29 -1.35 -10.16
C TYR A 96 21.58 -2.41 -9.11
N GLY A 97 20.92 -3.56 -9.23
CA GLY A 97 21.10 -4.67 -8.32
C GLY A 97 20.60 -5.97 -8.94
N THR A 98 21.37 -7.03 -8.70
CA THR A 98 21.04 -8.39 -9.14
C THR A 98 20.14 -9.08 -8.12
N ALA A 99 19.44 -10.12 -8.54
CA ALA A 99 18.78 -11.08 -7.67
C ALA A 99 19.19 -12.48 -8.10
N ASP A 100 19.73 -13.27 -7.18
CA ASP A 100 20.09 -14.65 -7.49
C ASP A 100 18.82 -15.48 -7.69
N PRO A 101 18.63 -16.12 -8.85
CA PRO A 101 17.46 -16.94 -9.11
C PRO A 101 17.27 -18.13 -8.17
N GLN A 102 18.35 -18.60 -7.52
CA GLN A 102 18.28 -19.70 -6.56
C GLN A 102 17.86 -19.24 -5.18
N GLU A 103 18.20 -18.01 -4.78
CA GLU A 103 17.92 -17.45 -3.46
C GLU A 103 16.65 -16.59 -3.44
N TYR A 104 16.31 -15.92 -4.56
CA TYR A 104 15.17 -15.01 -4.60
C TYR A 104 13.84 -15.79 -4.62
N PRO A 105 13.01 -15.72 -3.55
CA PRO A 105 11.88 -16.64 -3.36
C PRO A 105 10.67 -16.33 -4.25
N LEU A 106 10.52 -15.08 -4.73
CA LEU A 106 9.38 -14.65 -5.55
C LEU A 106 9.60 -14.95 -7.04
N GLN A 107 9.71 -16.22 -7.37
CA GLN A 107 9.79 -16.69 -8.75
C GLN A 107 8.40 -16.70 -9.42
N LYS A 108 8.37 -16.93 -10.75
CA LYS A 108 7.13 -17.01 -11.53
C LYS A 108 6.33 -18.27 -11.18
N LYS A 109 5.65 -18.24 -10.05
CA LYS A 109 4.70 -19.28 -9.57
C LYS A 109 3.69 -18.64 -8.63
N GLU A 110 2.62 -19.34 -8.37
CA GLU A 110 1.68 -18.94 -7.30
C GLU A 110 2.32 -19.13 -5.93
N HIS A 111 2.02 -18.21 -5.02
CA HIS A 111 2.50 -18.23 -3.66
C HIS A 111 1.30 -18.12 -2.72
N SER A 112 1.19 -19.04 -1.75
CA SER A 112 0.15 -18.97 -0.73
C SER A 112 0.35 -17.76 0.17
N LEU A 113 -0.74 -17.26 0.76
CA LEU A 113 -0.66 -16.14 1.72
C LEU A 113 0.21 -16.48 2.92
N ASP A 114 0.21 -17.73 3.37
CA ASP A 114 1.04 -18.18 4.50
C ASP A 114 2.52 -18.13 4.15
N PHE A 115 2.90 -18.59 2.97
CA PHE A 115 4.26 -18.43 2.48
C PHE A 115 4.67 -16.95 2.42
N LEU A 116 3.80 -16.09 1.90
CA LEU A 116 4.07 -14.65 1.79
C LEU A 116 4.19 -13.97 3.16
N ARG A 117 3.52 -14.45 4.19
CA ARG A 117 3.70 -13.96 5.57
C ARG A 117 5.07 -14.31 6.12
N ASN A 118 5.60 -15.50 5.81
CA ASN A 118 6.93 -15.93 6.24
C ASN A 118 8.06 -15.11 5.59
N ILE A 119 7.84 -14.57 4.38
CA ILE A 119 8.76 -13.64 3.70
C ILE A 119 8.25 -12.20 3.72
N ALA A 120 7.85 -11.73 4.89
CA ALA A 120 7.16 -10.45 5.09
C ALA A 120 7.85 -9.24 4.43
N HIS A 121 9.19 -9.21 4.43
CA HIS A 121 10.02 -8.18 3.80
C HIS A 121 9.93 -8.13 2.26
N LEU A 122 9.48 -9.20 1.61
CA LEU A 122 9.32 -9.29 0.16
C LEU A 122 7.86 -9.31 -0.30
N ARG A 123 6.91 -9.63 0.58
CA ARG A 123 5.50 -9.84 0.19
C ARG A 123 4.88 -8.65 -0.54
N LEU A 124 5.29 -7.42 -0.21
CA LEU A 124 4.82 -6.20 -0.89
C LEU A 124 5.18 -6.14 -2.37
N ARG A 125 6.16 -6.90 -2.81
CA ARG A 125 6.52 -7.03 -4.22
C ARG A 125 5.56 -7.92 -5.01
N THR A 126 4.63 -8.63 -4.36
CA THR A 126 3.58 -9.40 -5.04
C THR A 126 2.43 -8.49 -5.47
N ASN A 127 1.69 -8.91 -6.50
CA ASN A 127 0.56 -8.13 -6.99
C ASN A 127 -0.51 -7.97 -5.92
N ILE A 128 -0.84 -9.05 -5.18
CA ILE A 128 -1.88 -9.04 -4.15
C ILE A 128 -1.56 -8.06 -3.03
N PHE A 129 -0.37 -8.14 -2.42
CA PHE A 129 -0.01 -7.20 -1.34
C PHE A 129 0.24 -5.79 -1.87
N GLY A 130 0.79 -5.66 -3.09
CA GLY A 130 0.92 -4.37 -3.75
C GLY A 130 -0.43 -3.68 -3.94
N ALA A 131 -1.44 -4.40 -4.45
CA ALA A 131 -2.80 -3.90 -4.63
C ALA A 131 -3.44 -3.51 -3.28
N ILE A 132 -3.38 -4.40 -2.27
CA ILE A 132 -3.92 -4.12 -0.92
C ILE A 132 -3.30 -2.84 -0.34
N PHE A 133 -1.98 -2.65 -0.44
CA PHE A 133 -1.33 -1.47 0.15
C PHE A 133 -1.59 -0.17 -0.63
N ARG A 134 -1.75 -0.22 -1.96
CA ARG A 134 -2.22 0.95 -2.72
C ARG A 134 -3.67 1.30 -2.36
N MET A 135 -4.53 0.28 -2.19
CA MET A 135 -5.89 0.47 -1.69
C MET A 135 -5.90 1.12 -0.30
N ARG A 136 -5.13 0.58 0.65
CA ARG A 136 -5.01 1.17 2.00
C ARG A 136 -4.57 2.62 1.97
N HIS A 137 -3.57 2.95 1.14
CA HIS A 137 -3.11 4.33 0.97
C HIS A 137 -4.25 5.25 0.49
N ASN A 138 -4.95 4.84 -0.57
CA ASN A 138 -6.06 5.63 -1.12
C ASN A 138 -7.22 5.77 -0.13
N MET A 139 -7.57 4.70 0.60
CA MET A 139 -8.63 4.75 1.61
C MET A 139 -8.25 5.65 2.78
N ALA A 140 -7.03 5.60 3.29
CA ALA A 140 -6.58 6.49 4.36
C ALA A 140 -6.68 7.97 3.94
N PHE A 141 -6.25 8.29 2.71
CA PHE A 141 -6.40 9.63 2.17
C PHE A 141 -7.87 10.04 2.01
N ALA A 142 -8.72 9.13 1.52
CA ALA A 142 -10.15 9.38 1.37
C ALA A 142 -10.84 9.66 2.72
N ILE A 143 -10.47 8.94 3.78
CA ILE A 143 -10.98 9.17 5.14
C ILE A 143 -10.65 10.59 5.60
N HIS A 144 -9.38 10.99 5.55
CA HIS A 144 -8.98 12.33 5.93
C HIS A 144 -9.67 13.40 5.09
N ARG A 145 -9.79 13.18 3.79
CA ARG A 145 -10.46 14.10 2.87
C ARG A 145 -11.94 14.26 3.21
N TYR A 146 -12.64 13.14 3.44
CA TYR A 146 -14.07 13.14 3.78
C TYR A 146 -14.37 14.02 4.99
N PHE A 147 -13.67 13.77 6.07
CA PHE A 147 -13.89 14.49 7.31
C PHE A 147 -13.44 15.96 7.24
N ASN A 148 -12.28 16.21 6.62
CA ASN A 148 -11.78 17.58 6.45
C ASN A 148 -12.73 18.47 5.61
N GLU A 149 -13.27 17.94 4.50
CA GLU A 149 -14.21 18.68 3.64
C GLU A 149 -15.55 18.98 4.33
N ARG A 150 -15.87 18.25 5.41
CA ARG A 150 -17.08 18.44 6.25
C ARG A 150 -16.82 19.23 7.52
N GLY A 151 -15.62 19.80 7.68
CA GLY A 151 -15.28 20.66 8.80
C GLY A 151 -14.92 19.93 10.09
N PHE A 152 -14.69 18.62 10.05
CA PHE A 152 -14.18 17.88 11.19
C PHE A 152 -12.69 18.15 11.40
N PHE A 153 -12.28 18.20 12.65
CA PHE A 153 -10.88 18.26 13.03
C PHE A 153 -10.31 16.86 13.24
N TYR A 154 -9.15 16.58 12.62
CA TYR A 154 -8.40 15.37 12.95
C TYR A 154 -7.78 15.50 14.35
N PHE A 155 -8.18 14.62 15.26
CA PHE A 155 -7.73 14.63 16.64
C PHE A 155 -6.80 13.43 16.88
N ASN A 156 -5.51 13.70 17.03
CA ASN A 156 -4.49 12.67 17.26
C ASN A 156 -4.40 12.34 18.75
N THR A 157 -5.07 11.25 19.15
CA THR A 157 -5.11 10.79 20.54
C THR A 157 -3.82 10.05 20.93
N PRO A 158 -3.46 10.05 22.23
CA PRO A 158 -2.33 9.27 22.74
C PRO A 158 -2.51 7.77 22.51
N ILE A 159 -1.42 7.08 22.15
CA ILE A 159 -1.39 5.62 22.03
C ILE A 159 -1.07 4.96 23.38
N ILE A 160 -0.23 5.62 24.20
CA ILE A 160 0.09 5.17 25.56
C ILE A 160 -0.81 5.94 26.53
N THR A 161 -1.60 5.23 27.31
CA THR A 161 -2.56 5.80 28.23
C THR A 161 -2.57 5.04 29.55
N THR A 162 -2.96 5.74 30.63
CA THR A 162 -3.23 5.13 31.94
C THR A 162 -4.70 4.79 32.13
N SER A 163 -5.55 5.14 31.14
CA SER A 163 -6.99 4.96 31.18
C SER A 163 -7.42 3.82 30.26
N ASP A 164 -8.38 3.01 30.72
CA ASP A 164 -9.10 2.05 29.89
C ASP A 164 -10.41 2.71 29.43
N SER A 165 -10.48 3.05 28.16
CA SER A 165 -11.62 3.77 27.57
C SER A 165 -12.89 2.91 27.45
N GLU A 166 -12.77 1.60 27.40
CA GLU A 166 -13.92 0.69 27.24
C GLU A 166 -14.21 -0.13 28.51
N GLY A 167 -13.30 -0.16 29.47
CA GLY A 167 -13.50 -0.81 30.79
C GLY A 167 -13.66 -2.32 30.74
N ALA A 168 -13.36 -2.98 29.65
CA ALA A 168 -13.69 -4.41 29.43
C ALA A 168 -12.63 -5.19 28.65
N GLY A 169 -11.51 -4.59 28.27
CA GLY A 169 -10.52 -5.20 27.42
C GLY A 169 -9.32 -5.78 28.17
N GLU A 170 -8.76 -6.89 27.67
CA GLU A 170 -7.39 -7.26 28.02
C GLU A 170 -6.43 -6.26 27.38
N LEU A 171 -5.62 -5.57 28.21
CA LEU A 171 -4.73 -4.50 27.79
C LEU A 171 -3.30 -5.00 27.57
N PHE A 172 -2.59 -4.41 26.62
CA PHE A 172 -1.14 -4.54 26.52
C PHE A 172 -0.47 -3.53 27.43
N GLU A 173 0.18 -4.00 28.49
CA GLU A 173 0.93 -3.15 29.42
C GLU A 173 2.22 -2.64 28.78
N VAL A 174 2.50 -1.35 28.92
CA VAL A 174 3.74 -0.71 28.47
C VAL A 174 4.74 -0.68 29.61
N LYS A 175 5.86 -1.38 29.46
CA LYS A 175 6.95 -1.42 30.44
C LYS A 175 8.24 -0.86 29.85
N THR A 176 9.00 -0.18 30.68
CA THR A 176 10.37 0.25 30.38
C THR A 176 11.37 -0.65 31.11
N GLU A 177 12.65 -0.63 30.71
CA GLU A 177 13.73 -1.33 31.41
C GLU A 177 14.14 -0.64 32.73
N LEU A 178 13.54 0.50 33.06
CA LEU A 178 13.76 1.24 34.29
C LEU A 178 13.13 0.49 35.47
N LYS A 179 13.78 0.57 36.64
CA LYS A 179 13.30 -0.09 37.86
C LYS A 179 12.01 0.55 38.39
N ASP A 180 11.82 1.85 38.16
CA ASP A 180 10.66 2.61 38.56
C ASP A 180 9.69 2.76 37.40
N ASP A 181 8.40 2.91 37.73
CA ASP A 181 7.37 3.12 36.76
C ASP A 181 7.58 4.46 36.04
N PHE A 182 7.90 4.41 34.74
CA PHE A 182 8.27 5.61 33.95
C PHE A 182 7.17 6.69 33.99
N PHE A 183 5.91 6.28 34.01
CA PHE A 183 4.75 7.18 34.05
C PHE A 183 4.24 7.46 35.47
N GLY A 184 4.84 6.88 36.50
CA GLY A 184 4.38 6.97 37.89
C GLY A 184 3.09 6.18 38.17
N SER A 185 2.56 5.47 37.18
CA SER A 185 1.40 4.56 37.24
C SER A 185 1.47 3.56 36.09
N PRO A 186 0.79 2.39 36.19
CA PRO A 186 0.70 1.44 35.08
C PRO A 186 0.14 2.12 33.83
N ALA A 187 0.82 1.92 32.70
CA ALA A 187 0.41 2.47 31.41
C ALA A 187 0.20 1.33 30.40
N ASN A 188 -0.74 1.51 29.50
CA ASN A 188 -1.16 0.53 28.52
C ASN A 188 -1.20 1.12 27.12
N LEU A 189 -1.21 0.25 26.09
CA LEU A 189 -1.58 0.65 24.74
C LEU A 189 -3.09 0.86 24.68
N THR A 190 -3.53 1.93 24.04
CA THR A 190 -4.95 2.31 23.97
C THR A 190 -5.77 1.26 23.19
N VAL A 191 -7.00 1.02 23.62
CA VAL A 191 -8.00 0.18 22.96
C VAL A 191 -8.92 0.99 22.03
N SER A 192 -8.94 2.33 22.18
CA SER A 192 -9.78 3.28 21.43
C SER A 192 -9.28 4.70 21.65
N GLY A 193 -9.48 5.56 20.65
CA GLY A 193 -9.27 7.01 20.79
C GLY A 193 -10.50 7.77 21.30
N GLN A 194 -11.58 7.05 21.61
CA GLN A 194 -12.88 7.66 21.93
C GLN A 194 -12.82 8.58 23.16
N LEU A 195 -12.19 8.15 24.25
CA LEU A 195 -12.16 8.89 25.51
C LEU A 195 -11.61 10.31 25.34
N GLU A 196 -10.46 10.42 24.71
CA GLU A 196 -9.84 11.72 24.40
C GLU A 196 -10.56 12.41 23.23
N GLY A 197 -11.13 11.65 22.30
CA GLY A 197 -11.96 12.16 21.21
C GLY A 197 -13.18 12.93 21.70
N GLU A 198 -13.90 12.41 22.69
CA GLU A 198 -15.05 13.10 23.33
C GLU A 198 -14.63 14.43 23.96
N LEU A 199 -13.46 14.50 24.60
CA LEU A 199 -12.93 15.78 25.12
C LEU A 199 -12.65 16.77 23.98
N GLY A 200 -12.15 16.26 22.85
CA GLY A 200 -11.96 17.05 21.62
C GLY A 200 -13.28 17.58 21.07
N ALA A 201 -14.32 16.75 21.00
CA ALA A 201 -15.64 17.13 20.51
C ALA A 201 -16.32 18.17 21.39
N LEU A 202 -16.15 18.10 22.72
CA LEU A 202 -16.65 19.10 23.67
C LEU A 202 -16.03 20.49 23.49
N ALA A 203 -14.85 20.57 22.83
CA ALA A 203 -14.14 21.82 22.59
C ALA A 203 -14.26 22.31 21.15
N LEU A 204 -14.24 21.39 20.19
CA LEU A 204 -14.14 21.68 18.75
C LEU A 204 -15.43 21.38 17.97
N GLY A 205 -16.41 20.75 18.60
CA GLY A 205 -17.72 20.44 18.03
C GLY A 205 -17.74 19.13 17.25
N ALA A 206 -16.91 18.98 16.22
CA ALA A 206 -16.83 17.78 15.42
C ALA A 206 -15.37 17.39 15.19
N ILE A 207 -15.00 16.20 15.63
CA ILE A 207 -13.65 15.65 15.46
C ILE A 207 -13.72 14.23 14.89
N TYR A 208 -12.59 13.71 14.44
CA TYR A 208 -12.43 12.28 14.22
C TYR A 208 -11.04 11.83 14.62
N THR A 209 -10.95 10.62 15.16
CA THR A 209 -9.68 9.92 15.30
C THR A 209 -9.49 8.97 14.13
N PHE A 210 -8.25 8.74 13.75
CA PHE A 210 -7.86 7.68 12.82
C PHE A 210 -6.48 7.20 13.23
N SER A 211 -6.43 6.21 14.09
CA SER A 211 -5.24 5.81 14.82
C SER A 211 -5.18 4.30 15.07
N PRO A 212 -3.97 3.75 15.32
CA PRO A 212 -3.84 2.36 15.74
C PRO A 212 -4.42 2.17 17.14
N THR A 213 -5.09 1.03 17.33
CA THR A 213 -5.65 0.56 18.59
C THR A 213 -5.20 -0.88 18.85
N PHE A 214 -5.18 -1.28 20.12
CA PHE A 214 -4.58 -2.52 20.57
C PHE A 214 -5.49 -3.24 21.55
N ARG A 215 -5.78 -4.52 21.28
CA ARG A 215 -6.59 -5.36 22.16
C ARG A 215 -5.89 -6.70 22.37
N ALA A 216 -5.65 -7.06 23.62
CA ALA A 216 -4.91 -8.28 23.99
C ALA A 216 -5.79 -9.52 24.10
N GLU A 217 -7.06 -9.44 23.75
CA GLU A 217 -8.03 -10.53 23.82
C GLU A 217 -7.54 -11.78 23.10
N ASN A 218 -7.58 -12.90 23.79
CA ASN A 218 -7.22 -14.21 23.22
C ASN A 218 -8.36 -14.74 22.33
N SER A 219 -8.34 -14.34 21.06
CA SER A 219 -9.34 -14.77 20.08
C SER A 219 -8.68 -15.34 18.81
N ASN A 220 -9.11 -16.53 18.40
CA ASN A 220 -8.61 -17.24 17.22
C ASN A 220 -9.55 -17.15 16.02
N THR A 221 -10.23 -16.01 15.81
CA THR A 221 -11.09 -15.82 14.64
C THR A 221 -10.36 -15.06 13.53
N PHE A 222 -10.83 -15.19 12.28
CA PHE A 222 -10.28 -14.50 11.12
C PHE A 222 -10.41 -12.95 11.19
N ARG A 223 -11.22 -12.43 12.10
CA ARG A 223 -11.55 -11.01 12.21
C ARG A 223 -10.92 -10.33 13.42
N HIS A 224 -10.20 -11.05 14.28
CA HIS A 224 -9.52 -10.48 15.44
C HIS A 224 -8.05 -10.27 15.14
N LEU A 225 -7.62 -9.03 15.32
CA LEU A 225 -6.22 -8.60 15.28
C LEU A 225 -5.90 -7.92 16.60
N SER A 226 -4.69 -8.15 17.10
CA SER A 226 -4.22 -7.47 18.32
C SER A 226 -3.86 -6.00 18.08
N GLU A 227 -3.61 -5.62 16.83
CA GLU A 227 -3.40 -4.24 16.38
C GLU A 227 -4.23 -3.99 15.14
N PHE A 228 -5.03 -2.93 15.16
CA PHE A 228 -5.84 -2.50 14.02
C PHE A 228 -6.07 -0.97 14.09
N TRP A 229 -6.59 -0.39 13.02
CA TRP A 229 -6.88 1.04 12.96
C TRP A 229 -8.38 1.27 13.09
N MET A 230 -8.76 2.21 13.95
CA MET A 230 -10.14 2.65 14.09
C MET A 230 -10.35 4.06 13.51
N ILE A 231 -11.56 4.29 13.01
CA ILE A 231 -12.05 5.58 12.56
C ILE A 231 -13.21 5.91 13.50
N GLU A 232 -13.03 6.92 14.33
CA GLU A 232 -13.96 7.23 15.42
C GLU A 232 -14.33 8.71 15.36
N PRO A 233 -15.39 9.07 14.61
CA PRO A 233 -15.91 10.43 14.62
C PRO A 233 -16.72 10.68 15.89
N GLU A 234 -16.48 11.83 16.53
CA GLU A 234 -17.21 12.31 17.69
C GLU A 234 -17.82 13.69 17.37
N VAL A 235 -19.14 13.81 17.51
CA VAL A 235 -19.88 15.02 17.13
C VAL A 235 -20.75 15.49 18.24
N ALA A 236 -20.45 16.67 18.77
CA ALA A 236 -21.30 17.31 19.78
C ALA A 236 -22.68 17.64 19.19
N PHE A 237 -23.72 17.50 20.01
CA PHE A 237 -25.13 17.81 19.72
C PHE A 237 -25.83 16.87 18.71
N ASN A 238 -25.17 15.87 18.16
CA ASN A 238 -25.79 14.85 17.32
C ASN A 238 -26.55 13.81 18.14
N ASP A 239 -27.69 13.35 17.60
CA ASP A 239 -28.39 12.17 18.10
C ASP A 239 -28.04 10.91 17.32
N ILE A 240 -28.73 9.80 17.61
CA ILE A 240 -28.49 8.50 16.94
C ILE A 240 -28.85 8.55 15.45
N ASN A 241 -29.84 9.34 15.05
CA ASN A 241 -30.25 9.44 13.64
C ASN A 241 -29.17 10.20 12.85
N ASP A 242 -28.69 11.33 13.40
CA ASP A 242 -27.58 12.09 12.81
C ASP A 242 -26.33 11.22 12.64
N ASN A 243 -26.06 10.36 13.62
CA ASN A 243 -24.91 9.46 13.58
C ASN A 243 -25.07 8.36 12.53
N MET A 244 -26.28 7.81 12.35
CA MET A 244 -26.58 6.86 11.29
C MET A 244 -26.44 7.49 9.91
N ASP A 245 -26.93 8.71 9.72
CA ASP A 245 -26.80 9.44 8.45
C ASP A 245 -25.34 9.74 8.12
N LEU A 246 -24.54 10.14 9.10
CA LEU A 246 -23.08 10.32 8.94
C LEU A 246 -22.39 9.04 8.52
N ALA A 247 -22.71 7.91 9.17
CA ALA A 247 -22.13 6.62 8.85
C ALA A 247 -22.50 6.14 7.44
N GLU A 248 -23.75 6.32 7.04
CA GLU A 248 -24.22 5.97 5.68
C GLU A 248 -23.51 6.81 4.62
N ASP A 249 -23.47 8.13 4.77
CA ASP A 249 -22.79 9.03 3.82
C ASP A 249 -21.28 8.71 3.74
N PHE A 250 -20.64 8.47 4.86
CA PHE A 250 -19.23 8.08 4.90
C PHE A 250 -18.94 6.79 4.15
N LEU A 251 -19.72 5.73 4.39
CA LEU A 251 -19.56 4.45 3.69
C LEU A 251 -19.79 4.59 2.19
N LYS A 252 -20.84 5.30 1.77
CA LYS A 252 -21.12 5.59 0.37
C LYS A 252 -19.99 6.36 -0.31
N TYR A 253 -19.43 7.35 0.40
CA TYR A 253 -18.29 8.12 -0.07
C TYR A 253 -17.06 7.23 -0.30
N LEU A 254 -16.68 6.39 0.68
CA LEU A 254 -15.53 5.51 0.58
C LEU A 254 -15.66 4.50 -0.56
N ILE A 255 -16.84 3.89 -0.71
CA ILE A 255 -17.11 2.95 -1.81
C ILE A 255 -16.95 3.65 -3.16
N ARG A 256 -17.55 4.82 -3.34
CA ARG A 256 -17.44 5.61 -4.57
C ARG A 256 -15.99 5.99 -4.85
N TYR A 257 -15.28 6.49 -3.83
CA TYR A 257 -13.87 6.85 -3.96
C TYR A 257 -13.01 5.67 -4.39
N ALA A 258 -13.24 4.47 -3.84
CA ALA A 258 -12.53 3.26 -4.21
C ALA A 258 -12.79 2.88 -5.68
N LEU A 259 -14.05 2.90 -6.12
CA LEU A 259 -14.43 2.60 -7.51
C LEU A 259 -13.79 3.56 -8.52
N GLU A 260 -13.72 4.86 -8.18
CA GLU A 260 -13.18 5.90 -9.07
C GLU A 260 -11.64 5.94 -9.09
N ASN A 261 -10.98 5.66 -7.97
CA ASN A 261 -9.54 5.90 -7.82
C ASN A 261 -8.68 4.63 -7.72
N CYS A 262 -9.31 3.46 -7.57
CA CYS A 262 -8.60 2.20 -7.38
C CYS A 262 -9.02 1.10 -8.36
N GLU A 263 -9.58 1.46 -9.52
CA GLU A 263 -10.18 0.54 -10.49
C GLU A 263 -9.30 -0.67 -10.81
N SER A 264 -8.04 -0.45 -11.19
CA SER A 264 -7.11 -1.53 -11.57
C SER A 264 -6.78 -2.49 -10.41
N ASP A 265 -6.66 -1.95 -9.20
CA ASP A 265 -6.38 -2.77 -8.01
C ASP A 265 -7.62 -3.52 -7.55
N LEU A 266 -8.81 -2.90 -7.63
CA LEU A 266 -10.10 -3.56 -7.36
C LEU A 266 -10.40 -4.69 -8.35
N ALA A 267 -10.15 -4.45 -9.64
CA ALA A 267 -10.38 -5.46 -10.68
C ALA A 267 -9.43 -6.67 -10.54
N PHE A 268 -8.27 -6.45 -9.89
CA PHE A 268 -7.32 -7.52 -9.62
C PHE A 268 -7.67 -8.32 -8.37
N LEU A 269 -8.18 -7.69 -7.30
CA LEU A 269 -8.54 -8.30 -6.01
C LEU A 269 -9.86 -9.06 -6.07
#